data_748456d2d46f9d37ed15930ac3a7693d
#
_entry.id   748456d2d46f9d37ed15930ac3a7693d
#
_cell.length_a   1.000
_cell.length_b   1.000
_cell.length_c   1.000
_cell.angle_alpha   90.00
_cell.angle_beta   90.00
_cell.angle_gamma   90.00
#
_symmetry.space_group_name_H-M   'P 1'
#
loop_
_entity.id
_entity.type
_entity.pdbx_description
1 polymer ?
#
loop_
_entity_poly.entity_id
_entity_poly.type
_entity_poly.pdbx_seq_one_letter_code
_entity_poly.pdbx_strand_id
1 'polypeptide(L)'
;MLQGEIVNDWMVEFPDTPNLTLAKAIYKANPDVFPSIDNIRSIVRHRKGQSGAKKRKVAADKTLFQDEPNPFNPFDSLPEGLTYYDEWSPYHITGKRVLVLADIHSPYYDRPALTAALKYGKEKDIDTVLFLGDLIDHYAVSFWEKDPRKRDVQREIDMTVNILDVTRQTFPDAKMIIKTGNHDERMERYLKVKAPELLGIKALTFEEQFQTSRFDIDIVADKRLCKMGELNLIHGHEFMRTFFSPVNPARGLYLRGKEMAVCAHFHRTSEHAEKSMTDEVTVCWSIGCLCDLRPEYAPYNSWNHGFAIIYQQGKQFFMKNKKIIDGEVY
;
A
#
# COMPACT_ATOMS: atom_id res chain seq x y z
N MET A 1 5.92 50.99 -30.05
CA MET A 1 6.28 49.56 -30.18
C MET A 1 5.61 48.98 -31.42
N LEU A 2 6.34 48.28 -32.26
CA LEU A 2 5.77 47.64 -33.45
C LEU A 2 4.85 46.50 -33.03
N GLN A 3 3.71 46.30 -33.70
CA GLN A 3 2.76 45.21 -33.41
C GLN A 3 3.43 43.85 -33.20
N GLY A 4 4.49 43.62 -33.96
CA GLY A 4 5.26 42.38 -33.87
C GLY A 4 6.08 42.21 -32.58
N GLU A 5 6.58 43.27 -32.00
CA GLU A 5 7.32 43.26 -30.73
C GLU A 5 6.38 42.95 -29.60
N ILE A 6 5.25 43.60 -29.51
CA ILE A 6 4.22 43.30 -28.49
C ILE A 6 3.80 41.82 -28.52
N VAL A 7 3.55 41.28 -29.72
CA VAL A 7 3.18 39.85 -29.84
C VAL A 7 4.32 38.92 -29.41
N ASN A 8 5.59 39.31 -29.67
CA ASN A 8 6.73 38.53 -29.21
C ASN A 8 6.83 38.49 -27.70
N ASP A 9 6.75 39.63 -27.04
CA ASP A 9 6.86 39.75 -25.60
C ASP A 9 5.82 38.86 -24.91
N TRP A 10 4.58 38.92 -25.40
CA TRP A 10 3.50 38.06 -24.91
C TRP A 10 3.71 36.58 -25.23
N MET A 11 4.37 36.23 -26.35
CA MET A 11 4.70 34.82 -26.67
C MET A 11 5.83 34.29 -25.83
N VAL A 12 6.77 35.14 -25.42
CA VAL A 12 7.83 34.80 -24.48
C VAL A 12 7.25 34.56 -23.08
N GLU A 13 6.39 35.46 -22.63
CA GLU A 13 5.77 35.39 -21.31
C GLU A 13 4.75 34.25 -21.19
N PHE A 14 4.04 33.90 -22.27
CA PHE A 14 3.01 32.86 -22.28
C PHE A 14 3.19 31.85 -23.42
N PRO A 15 4.27 31.07 -23.43
CA PRO A 15 4.67 30.24 -24.57
C PRO A 15 3.68 29.14 -24.94
N ASP A 16 3.02 28.53 -23.93
CA ASP A 16 2.11 27.41 -24.11
C ASP A 16 0.63 27.81 -24.25
N THR A 17 0.36 29.11 -24.21
CA THR A 17 -1.03 29.58 -24.32
C THR A 17 -1.58 29.34 -25.74
N PRO A 18 -2.83 28.82 -25.87
CA PRO A 18 -3.50 28.63 -27.15
C PRO A 18 -3.61 29.93 -27.92
N ASN A 19 -3.33 29.90 -29.22
CA ASN A 19 -3.21 31.09 -30.06
C ASN A 19 -4.40 32.05 -29.98
N LEU A 20 -5.61 31.53 -29.86
CA LEU A 20 -6.82 32.38 -29.77
C LEU A 20 -6.92 33.04 -28.39
N THR A 21 -6.58 32.33 -27.34
CA THR A 21 -6.58 32.84 -25.96
C THR A 21 -5.54 33.95 -25.82
N LEU A 22 -4.33 33.71 -26.34
CA LEU A 22 -3.23 34.66 -26.35
C LEU A 22 -3.64 35.91 -27.16
N ALA A 23 -4.20 35.73 -28.36
CA ALA A 23 -4.66 36.86 -29.20
C ALA A 23 -5.74 37.72 -28.53
N LYS A 24 -6.68 37.09 -27.80
CA LYS A 24 -7.71 37.84 -27.04
C LYS A 24 -7.09 38.63 -25.89
N ALA A 25 -6.10 38.05 -25.17
CA ALA A 25 -5.41 38.72 -24.07
C ALA A 25 -4.62 39.96 -24.59
N ILE A 26 -3.83 39.78 -25.65
CA ILE A 26 -3.07 40.85 -26.29
C ILE A 26 -4.00 41.98 -26.79
N TYR A 27 -5.12 41.62 -27.43
CA TYR A 27 -6.09 42.62 -27.91
C TYR A 27 -6.71 43.41 -26.77
N LYS A 28 -7.06 42.72 -25.67
CA LYS A 28 -7.63 43.37 -24.48
C LYS A 28 -6.64 44.36 -23.85
N ALA A 29 -5.36 44.03 -23.84
CA ALA A 29 -4.30 44.86 -23.27
C ALA A 29 -3.90 46.06 -24.22
N ASN A 30 -4.07 45.90 -25.54
CA ASN A 30 -3.61 46.85 -26.54
C ASN A 30 -4.67 47.08 -27.63
N PRO A 31 -5.88 47.56 -27.30
CA PRO A 31 -6.99 47.65 -28.25
C PRO A 31 -6.75 48.67 -29.37
N ASP A 32 -5.96 49.69 -29.09
CA ASP A 32 -5.67 50.78 -30.06
C ASP A 32 -4.50 50.46 -31.01
N VAL A 33 -3.76 49.37 -30.75
CA VAL A 33 -2.58 48.99 -31.53
C VAL A 33 -2.93 48.00 -32.64
N PHE A 34 -3.94 47.15 -32.42
CA PHE A 34 -4.30 46.07 -33.33
C PHE A 34 -5.70 46.27 -33.92
N PRO A 35 -5.88 46.03 -35.24
CA PRO A 35 -7.16 46.19 -35.88
C PRO A 35 -8.20 45.13 -35.49
N SER A 36 -7.75 43.94 -35.07
CA SER A 36 -8.63 42.85 -34.65
C SER A 36 -7.87 41.73 -33.95
N ILE A 37 -8.62 40.88 -33.21
CA ILE A 37 -8.12 39.66 -32.61
C ILE A 37 -7.55 38.69 -33.68
N ASP A 38 -8.19 38.62 -34.85
CA ASP A 38 -7.73 37.75 -35.94
C ASP A 38 -6.40 38.19 -36.54
N ASN A 39 -6.13 39.50 -36.56
CA ASN A 39 -4.84 40.05 -36.95
C ASN A 39 -3.74 39.54 -36.00
N ILE A 40 -3.93 39.68 -34.71
CA ILE A 40 -2.99 39.17 -33.69
C ILE A 40 -2.83 37.65 -33.82
N ARG A 41 -3.95 36.92 -33.94
CA ARG A 41 -3.93 35.47 -34.12
C ARG A 41 -3.12 35.04 -35.35
N SER A 42 -3.21 35.79 -36.44
CA SER A 42 -2.43 35.56 -37.65
C SER A 42 -0.91 35.74 -37.40
N ILE A 43 -0.55 36.82 -36.69
CA ILE A 43 0.85 37.10 -36.32
C ILE A 43 1.39 35.98 -35.40
N VAL A 44 0.63 35.57 -34.36
CA VAL A 44 0.99 34.48 -33.45
C VAL A 44 1.19 33.18 -34.23
N ARG A 45 0.26 32.80 -35.11
CA ARG A 45 0.38 31.61 -35.97
C ARG A 45 1.60 31.66 -36.89
N HIS A 46 1.89 32.81 -37.46
CA HIS A 46 3.04 33.02 -38.32
C HIS A 46 4.34 32.84 -37.55
N ARG A 47 4.43 33.36 -36.33
CA ARG A 47 5.60 33.29 -35.48
C ARG A 47 5.80 31.88 -34.86
N LYS A 48 4.71 31.21 -34.47
CA LYS A 48 4.75 29.81 -34.07
C LYS A 48 5.00 28.81 -35.23
N GLY A 49 5.29 29.32 -36.45
CA GLY A 49 5.61 28.50 -37.61
C GLY A 49 4.44 27.67 -38.16
N GLN A 50 3.22 28.00 -37.77
CA GLN A 50 2.00 27.32 -38.24
C GLN A 50 1.55 27.86 -39.62
N SER A 51 2.27 28.86 -40.15
CA SER A 51 2.09 29.39 -41.49
C SER A 51 3.47 29.62 -42.16
N GLY A 52 3.70 28.97 -43.30
CA GLY A 52 4.92 29.12 -44.12
C GLY A 52 6.06 28.11 -43.77
N ALA A 53 6.64 27.50 -44.83
CA ALA A 53 7.64 26.47 -44.70
C ALA A 53 9.00 26.94 -44.08
N LYS A 54 9.37 28.20 -44.32
CA LYS A 54 10.63 28.78 -43.80
C LYS A 54 10.61 29.04 -42.30
N LYS A 55 9.44 29.25 -41.68
CA LYS A 55 9.31 29.55 -40.24
C LYS A 55 8.98 28.32 -39.39
N ARG A 56 8.63 27.16 -39.97
CA ARG A 56 8.51 25.92 -39.24
C ARG A 56 9.82 25.47 -38.60
N LYS A 57 10.97 25.86 -39.17
CA LYS A 57 12.29 25.59 -38.56
C LYS A 57 12.51 26.41 -37.28
N VAL A 58 12.03 27.65 -37.23
CA VAL A 58 12.16 28.50 -36.02
C VAL A 58 11.19 28.07 -34.93
N ALA A 59 9.99 27.58 -35.29
CA ALA A 59 9.03 27.05 -34.32
C ALA A 59 9.39 25.68 -33.75
N ALA A 60 10.33 24.96 -34.39
CA ALA A 60 10.89 23.72 -33.82
C ALA A 60 11.89 23.99 -32.68
N ASP A 61 12.42 25.21 -32.62
CA ASP A 61 13.31 25.63 -31.53
C ASP A 61 12.48 26.25 -30.40
N LYS A 62 12.06 25.39 -29.50
CA LYS A 62 11.27 25.81 -28.32
C LYS A 62 12.10 26.63 -27.33
N THR A 63 13.41 26.64 -27.43
CA THR A 63 14.28 27.41 -26.53
C THR A 63 14.12 28.91 -26.73
N LEU A 64 13.76 29.37 -27.95
CA LEU A 64 13.47 30.78 -28.23
C LEU A 64 12.31 31.37 -27.43
N PHE A 65 11.53 30.52 -26.73
CA PHE A 65 10.37 30.90 -25.95
C PHE A 65 10.38 30.33 -24.53
N GLN A 66 11.50 29.73 -24.11
CA GLN A 66 11.61 29.03 -22.83
C GLN A 66 12.74 29.56 -21.90
N ASP A 67 13.59 30.49 -22.40
CA ASP A 67 14.82 30.86 -21.69
C ASP A 67 14.65 31.92 -20.59
N GLU A 68 13.46 32.48 -20.38
CA GLU A 68 13.22 33.30 -19.19
C GLU A 68 12.16 32.64 -18.30
N PRO A 69 12.41 32.51 -17.01
CA PRO A 69 11.39 32.03 -16.09
C PRO A 69 10.18 32.97 -16.18
N ASN A 70 9.01 32.41 -16.44
CA ASN A 70 7.77 33.17 -16.46
C ASN A 70 7.63 33.93 -15.13
N PRO A 71 7.82 35.26 -15.05
CA PRO A 71 7.83 35.97 -13.78
C PRO A 71 6.45 35.98 -13.10
N PHE A 72 5.43 35.52 -13.79
CA PHE A 72 4.08 35.39 -13.28
C PHE A 72 3.43 34.08 -13.66
N ASN A 73 3.77 33.06 -12.87
CA ASN A 73 3.01 31.80 -12.87
C ASN A 73 2.00 31.84 -11.72
N PRO A 74 0.71 31.98 -12.00
CA PRO A 74 -0.32 32.03 -10.94
C PRO A 74 -0.34 30.76 -10.09
N PHE A 75 0.21 29.65 -10.61
CA PHE A 75 0.29 28.37 -9.90
C PHE A 75 1.39 28.36 -8.84
N ASP A 76 2.41 29.22 -8.94
CA ASP A 76 3.49 29.32 -7.92
C ASP A 76 2.96 29.88 -6.59
N SER A 77 1.79 30.52 -6.62
CA SER A 77 1.11 31.00 -5.41
C SER A 77 0.22 29.94 -4.75
N LEU A 78 0.07 28.75 -5.36
CA LEU A 78 -0.66 27.66 -4.70
C LEU A 78 0.16 27.14 -3.51
N PRO A 79 -0.44 27.06 -2.32
CA PRO A 79 0.24 26.45 -1.18
C PRO A 79 0.49 24.96 -1.47
N GLU A 80 1.59 24.45 -0.93
CA GLU A 80 1.87 23.02 -0.96
C GLU A 80 0.73 22.25 -0.30
N GLY A 81 0.27 21.19 -0.97
CA GLY A 81 -0.73 20.31 -0.43
C GLY A 81 -0.18 19.49 0.74
N LEU A 82 -1.01 19.25 1.75
CA LEU A 82 -0.65 18.33 2.82
C LEU A 82 -0.76 16.90 2.33
N THR A 83 0.28 16.09 2.58
CA THR A 83 0.27 14.66 2.36
C THR A 83 -0.03 13.94 3.68
N TYR A 84 -0.77 12.82 3.60
CA TYR A 84 -1.06 12.03 4.80
C TYR A 84 0.17 11.29 5.31
N TYR A 85 1.08 10.92 4.41
CA TYR A 85 2.35 10.28 4.71
C TYR A 85 3.49 11.11 4.10
N ASP A 86 4.54 11.34 4.88
CA ASP A 86 5.73 12.04 4.40
C ASP A 86 6.49 11.22 3.36
N GLU A 87 6.50 9.89 3.55
CA GLU A 87 7.07 8.93 2.62
C GLU A 87 6.16 7.69 2.48
N TRP A 88 5.84 7.34 1.24
CA TRP A 88 5.11 6.11 0.92
C TRP A 88 6.02 5.15 0.13
N SER A 89 6.83 4.39 0.84
CA SER A 89 7.73 3.39 0.26
C SER A 89 7.42 1.98 0.79
N PRO A 90 7.53 0.92 -0.04
CA PRO A 90 7.38 -0.45 0.43
C PRO A 90 8.46 -0.80 1.48
N TYR A 91 8.09 -1.67 2.44
CA TYR A 91 9.06 -2.34 3.29
C TYR A 91 9.65 -3.54 2.55
N HIS A 92 10.96 -3.56 2.31
CA HIS A 92 11.62 -4.63 1.58
C HIS A 92 12.08 -5.75 2.51
N ILE A 93 11.52 -6.95 2.32
CA ILE A 93 11.94 -8.15 3.01
C ILE A 93 13.21 -8.69 2.32
N THR A 94 14.29 -8.80 3.07
CA THR A 94 15.60 -9.23 2.56
C THR A 94 15.88 -10.71 2.76
N GLY A 95 15.03 -11.42 3.52
CA GLY A 95 15.14 -12.86 3.77
C GLY A 95 14.97 -13.68 2.50
N LYS A 96 15.57 -14.88 2.51
CA LYS A 96 15.48 -15.81 1.37
C LYS A 96 14.48 -16.93 1.59
N ARG A 97 14.18 -17.26 2.85
CA ARG A 97 13.26 -18.33 3.26
C ARG A 97 12.33 -17.78 4.34
N VAL A 98 11.18 -17.28 3.88
CA VAL A 98 10.23 -16.56 4.74
C VAL A 98 9.06 -17.46 5.10
N LEU A 99 8.85 -17.68 6.40
CA LEU A 99 7.62 -18.23 6.94
C LEU A 99 6.61 -17.11 7.12
N VAL A 100 5.45 -17.23 6.48
CA VAL A 100 4.36 -16.26 6.59
C VAL A 100 3.24 -16.85 7.43
N LEU A 101 3.00 -16.25 8.58
CA LEU A 101 1.91 -16.57 9.52
C LEU A 101 0.92 -15.41 9.52
N ALA A 102 -0.37 -15.66 9.60
CA ALA A 102 -1.38 -14.60 9.64
C ALA A 102 -2.63 -15.03 10.39
N ASP A 103 -3.46 -14.04 10.74
CA ASP A 103 -4.78 -14.24 11.32
C ASP A 103 -4.70 -15.21 12.52
N ILE A 104 -3.78 -14.93 13.44
CA ILE A 104 -3.58 -15.73 14.67
C ILE A 104 -4.67 -15.37 15.69
N HIS A 105 -5.05 -14.08 15.74
CA HIS A 105 -6.08 -13.55 16.62
C HIS A 105 -5.90 -13.96 18.09
N SER A 106 -4.68 -13.88 18.61
CA SER A 106 -4.45 -14.16 20.05
C SER A 106 -5.45 -13.35 20.91
N PRO A 107 -6.13 -13.98 21.88
CA PRO A 107 -5.95 -15.31 22.46
C PRO A 107 -6.73 -16.44 21.76
N TYR A 108 -7.44 -16.18 20.68
CA TYR A 108 -8.34 -17.14 20.01
C TYR A 108 -7.63 -17.97 18.91
N TYR A 109 -6.34 -18.19 19.04
CA TYR A 109 -5.59 -19.00 18.07
C TYR A 109 -5.85 -20.50 18.25
N ASP A 110 -5.74 -21.24 17.15
CA ASP A 110 -5.75 -22.69 17.18
C ASP A 110 -4.33 -23.21 17.47
N ARG A 111 -4.13 -23.75 18.68
CA ARG A 111 -2.81 -24.21 19.12
C ARG A 111 -2.23 -25.34 18.24
N PRO A 112 -2.99 -26.37 17.84
CA PRO A 112 -2.52 -27.39 16.90
C PRO A 112 -2.06 -26.80 15.57
N ALA A 113 -2.86 -25.90 14.96
CA ALA A 113 -2.52 -25.29 13.68
C ALA A 113 -1.25 -24.43 13.77
N LEU A 114 -1.15 -23.56 14.77
CA LEU A 114 0.05 -22.73 14.98
C LEU A 114 1.29 -23.60 15.24
N THR A 115 1.15 -24.65 16.05
CA THR A 115 2.25 -25.61 16.32
C THR A 115 2.71 -26.30 15.04
N ALA A 116 1.78 -26.76 14.19
CA ALA A 116 2.10 -27.38 12.91
C ALA A 116 2.87 -26.44 11.97
N ALA A 117 2.43 -25.18 11.87
CA ALA A 117 3.10 -24.16 11.06
C ALA A 117 4.52 -23.87 11.54
N LEU A 118 4.72 -23.68 12.86
CA LEU A 118 6.04 -23.42 13.45
C LEU A 118 6.99 -24.62 13.28
N LYS A 119 6.52 -25.86 13.54
CA LYS A 119 7.31 -27.08 13.32
C LYS A 119 7.71 -27.23 11.86
N TYR A 120 6.78 -27.05 10.94
CA TYR A 120 7.07 -27.13 9.51
C TYR A 120 8.10 -26.07 9.08
N GLY A 121 7.98 -24.84 9.58
CA GLY A 121 8.97 -23.79 9.34
C GLY A 121 10.36 -24.17 9.85
N LYS A 122 10.45 -24.73 11.06
CA LYS A 122 11.73 -25.19 11.66
C LYS A 122 12.45 -26.19 10.77
N GLU A 123 11.72 -27.12 10.15
CA GLU A 123 12.27 -28.13 9.23
C GLU A 123 12.74 -27.52 7.89
N LYS A 124 12.35 -26.29 7.56
CA LYS A 124 12.67 -25.63 6.29
C LYS A 124 13.78 -24.60 6.42
N ASP A 125 14.44 -24.53 7.56
CA ASP A 125 15.60 -23.66 7.78
C ASP A 125 15.27 -22.19 7.44
N ILE A 126 14.16 -21.70 8.02
CA ILE A 126 13.63 -20.36 7.81
C ILE A 126 14.58 -19.29 8.35
N ASP A 127 14.84 -18.25 7.58
CA ASP A 127 15.66 -17.10 7.96
C ASP A 127 14.83 -15.84 8.31
N THR A 128 13.53 -15.86 8.01
CA THR A 128 12.63 -14.75 8.30
C THR A 128 11.25 -15.27 8.67
N VAL A 129 10.66 -14.74 9.73
CA VAL A 129 9.25 -14.97 10.09
C VAL A 129 8.48 -13.66 9.89
N LEU A 130 7.47 -13.70 9.04
CA LEU A 130 6.56 -12.59 8.79
C LEU A 130 5.18 -12.92 9.38
N PHE A 131 4.76 -12.12 10.36
CA PHE A 131 3.36 -12.08 10.78
C PHE A 131 2.63 -11.10 9.85
N LEU A 132 1.75 -11.64 9.01
CA LEU A 132 1.07 -10.87 7.96
C LEU A 132 -0.30 -10.35 8.42
N GLY A 133 -0.32 -9.74 9.58
CA GLY A 133 -1.48 -9.08 10.18
C GLY A 133 -2.34 -9.98 11.07
N ASP A 134 -3.14 -9.31 11.88
CA ASP A 134 -4.09 -9.88 12.83
C ASP A 134 -3.44 -10.90 13.78
N LEU A 135 -2.29 -10.49 14.35
CA LEU A 135 -1.56 -11.26 15.36
C LEU A 135 -2.36 -11.34 16.66
N ILE A 136 -2.95 -10.21 17.09
CA ILE A 136 -3.82 -10.11 18.25
C ILE A 136 -5.25 -9.77 17.82
N ASP A 137 -6.24 -10.26 18.58
CA ASP A 137 -7.65 -9.94 18.29
C ASP A 137 -8.07 -8.57 18.80
N HIS A 138 -7.55 -8.12 19.94
CA HIS A 138 -7.99 -6.90 20.61
C HIS A 138 -9.52 -6.88 20.82
N TYR A 139 -10.10 -8.02 21.23
CA TYR A 139 -11.54 -8.20 21.42
C TYR A 139 -12.12 -7.14 22.35
N ALA A 140 -11.46 -6.86 23.46
CA ALA A 140 -11.95 -5.95 24.48
C ALA A 140 -12.14 -4.50 23.98
N VAL A 141 -11.35 -4.06 23.02
CA VAL A 141 -11.39 -2.72 22.41
C VAL A 141 -11.98 -2.72 21.00
N SER A 142 -12.57 -3.85 20.58
CA SER A 142 -13.26 -3.98 19.29
C SER A 142 -14.38 -2.95 19.14
N PHE A 143 -14.67 -2.56 17.91
CA PHE A 143 -15.83 -1.73 17.57
C PHE A 143 -17.17 -2.46 17.72
N TRP A 144 -17.17 -3.78 17.52
CA TRP A 144 -18.36 -4.61 17.55
C TRP A 144 -18.87 -4.87 18.97
N GLU A 145 -20.10 -5.38 19.08
CA GLU A 145 -20.67 -5.84 20.33
C GLU A 145 -19.75 -6.88 21.01
N LYS A 146 -19.63 -6.77 22.33
CA LYS A 146 -18.67 -7.55 23.12
C LYS A 146 -19.31 -8.09 24.36
N ASP A 147 -19.01 -9.33 24.69
CA ASP A 147 -19.33 -9.90 25.98
C ASP A 147 -18.45 -9.27 27.07
N PRO A 148 -19.01 -8.53 28.04
CA PRO A 148 -18.22 -7.91 29.10
C PRO A 148 -17.37 -8.89 29.93
N ARG A 149 -17.78 -10.15 29.98
CA ARG A 149 -17.10 -11.21 30.75
C ARG A 149 -15.80 -11.68 30.09
N LYS A 150 -15.65 -11.40 28.78
CA LYS A 150 -14.47 -11.79 27.97
C LYS A 150 -13.47 -10.65 27.77
N ARG A 151 -13.66 -9.50 28.44
CA ARG A 151 -12.82 -8.31 28.30
C ARG A 151 -11.61 -8.38 29.21
N ASP A 152 -10.50 -8.85 28.71
CA ASP A 152 -9.22 -8.91 29.42
C ASP A 152 -8.09 -8.55 28.47
N VAL A 153 -7.86 -7.25 28.28
CA VAL A 153 -6.83 -6.72 27.37
C VAL A 153 -5.43 -7.19 27.78
N GLN A 154 -5.14 -7.22 29.09
CA GLN A 154 -3.82 -7.62 29.55
C GLN A 154 -3.54 -9.09 29.20
N ARG A 155 -4.52 -9.96 29.38
CA ARG A 155 -4.37 -11.38 29.00
C ARG A 155 -4.17 -11.54 27.49
N GLU A 156 -4.87 -10.77 26.66
CA GLU A 156 -4.67 -10.79 25.22
C GLU A 156 -3.21 -10.42 24.86
N ILE A 157 -2.68 -9.36 25.49
CA ILE A 157 -1.30 -8.92 25.30
C ILE A 157 -0.31 -10.00 25.78
N ASP A 158 -0.48 -10.52 27.01
CA ASP A 158 0.43 -11.50 27.59
C ASP A 158 0.51 -12.79 26.74
N MET A 159 -0.65 -13.25 26.24
CA MET A 159 -0.69 -14.43 25.36
C MET A 159 -0.02 -14.16 24.01
N THR A 160 -0.16 -12.95 23.47
CA THR A 160 0.53 -12.56 22.24
C THR A 160 2.04 -12.50 22.45
N VAL A 161 2.50 -11.90 23.55
CA VAL A 161 3.93 -11.90 23.92
C VAL A 161 4.48 -13.33 24.05
N ASN A 162 3.71 -14.25 24.63
CA ASN A 162 4.12 -15.68 24.71
C ASN A 162 4.24 -16.33 23.31
N ILE A 163 3.36 -15.99 22.35
CA ILE A 163 3.48 -16.48 20.98
C ILE A 163 4.77 -15.96 20.34
N LEU A 164 5.09 -14.68 20.53
CA LEU A 164 6.34 -14.09 20.02
C LEU A 164 7.56 -14.74 20.66
N ASP A 165 7.53 -15.01 21.97
CA ASP A 165 8.61 -15.68 22.68
C ASP A 165 8.84 -17.11 22.16
N VAL A 166 7.79 -17.90 22.01
CA VAL A 166 7.85 -19.25 21.42
C VAL A 166 8.38 -19.22 19.99
N THR A 167 7.96 -18.21 19.21
CA THR A 167 8.45 -18.04 17.82
C THR A 167 9.94 -17.70 17.81
N ARG A 168 10.40 -16.78 18.66
CA ARG A 168 11.83 -16.45 18.79
C ARG A 168 12.67 -17.63 19.24
N GLN A 169 12.18 -18.42 20.21
CA GLN A 169 12.85 -19.65 20.64
C GLN A 169 12.92 -20.71 19.53
N THR A 170 11.90 -20.77 18.68
CA THR A 170 11.86 -21.72 17.55
C THR A 170 12.83 -21.30 16.44
N PHE A 171 12.96 -19.98 16.20
CA PHE A 171 13.79 -19.38 15.17
C PHE A 171 14.73 -18.31 15.76
N PRO A 172 15.77 -18.72 16.51
CA PRO A 172 16.59 -17.79 17.29
C PRO A 172 17.32 -16.75 16.43
N ASP A 173 17.73 -17.13 15.22
CA ASP A 173 18.50 -16.29 14.32
C ASP A 173 17.67 -15.67 13.18
N ALA A 174 16.39 -15.99 13.09
CA ALA A 174 15.55 -15.47 12.02
C ALA A 174 15.15 -14.00 12.28
N LYS A 175 15.11 -13.19 11.23
CA LYS A 175 14.49 -11.88 11.30
C LYS A 175 12.98 -12.04 11.54
N MET A 176 12.43 -11.32 12.50
CA MET A 176 10.99 -11.29 12.74
C MET A 176 10.41 -9.97 12.29
N ILE A 177 9.28 -10.03 11.60
CA ILE A 177 8.59 -8.85 11.04
C ILE A 177 7.11 -8.98 11.37
N ILE A 178 6.50 -7.92 11.88
CA ILE A 178 5.05 -7.82 12.04
C ILE A 178 4.55 -6.75 11.08
N LYS A 179 3.77 -7.15 10.09
CA LYS A 179 2.92 -6.23 9.34
C LYS A 179 1.58 -6.15 10.05
N THR A 180 1.16 -4.96 10.43
CA THR A 180 -0.10 -4.79 11.16
C THR A 180 -1.32 -5.09 10.29
N GLY A 181 -2.29 -5.79 10.86
CA GLY A 181 -3.62 -6.00 10.33
C GLY A 181 -4.65 -5.06 10.98
N ASN A 182 -5.90 -5.20 10.61
CA ASN A 182 -6.96 -4.33 11.14
C ASN A 182 -7.29 -4.58 12.62
N HIS A 183 -7.02 -5.79 13.14
CA HIS A 183 -7.17 -6.08 14.56
C HIS A 183 -6.01 -5.52 15.38
N ASP A 184 -4.82 -5.59 14.85
CA ASP A 184 -3.62 -5.01 15.48
C ASP A 184 -3.77 -3.50 15.71
N GLU A 185 -4.46 -2.79 14.79
CA GLU A 185 -4.72 -1.35 14.85
C GLU A 185 -5.88 -0.96 15.81
N ARG A 186 -6.63 -1.94 16.39
CA ARG A 186 -7.83 -1.66 17.20
C ARG A 186 -7.54 -0.85 18.46
N MET A 187 -6.41 -1.11 19.14
CA MET A 187 -6.05 -0.39 20.36
C MET A 187 -5.81 1.10 20.06
N GLU A 188 -5.01 1.40 19.08
CA GLU A 188 -4.73 2.78 18.69
C GLU A 188 -6.00 3.51 18.25
N ARG A 189 -6.83 2.83 17.44
CA ARG A 189 -8.14 3.36 17.03
C ARG A 189 -9.06 3.62 18.22
N TYR A 190 -9.08 2.70 19.20
CA TYR A 190 -9.87 2.88 20.42
C TYR A 190 -9.40 4.12 21.20
N LEU A 191 -8.10 4.30 21.36
CA LEU A 191 -7.52 5.48 22.00
C LEU A 191 -7.90 6.76 21.24
N LYS A 192 -7.72 6.79 19.91
CA LYS A 192 -8.09 7.95 19.09
C LYS A 192 -9.56 8.39 19.27
N VAL A 193 -10.45 7.45 19.45
CA VAL A 193 -11.92 7.73 19.47
C VAL A 193 -12.48 7.83 20.89
N LYS A 194 -11.97 7.07 21.85
CA LYS A 194 -12.57 6.90 23.19
C LYS A 194 -11.72 7.49 24.31
N ALA A 195 -10.44 7.66 24.12
CA ALA A 195 -9.50 8.15 25.12
C ALA A 195 -8.32 8.90 24.48
N PRO A 196 -8.59 9.95 23.67
CA PRO A 196 -7.53 10.67 22.93
C PRO A 196 -6.48 11.30 23.84
N GLU A 197 -6.82 11.60 25.10
CA GLU A 197 -5.90 12.10 26.12
C GLU A 197 -4.82 11.08 26.53
N LEU A 198 -4.98 9.81 26.21
CA LEU A 198 -3.99 8.76 26.48
C LEU A 198 -3.08 8.49 25.28
N LEU A 199 -3.30 9.15 24.12
CA LEU A 199 -2.41 9.04 22.97
C LEU A 199 -1.03 9.60 23.34
N GLY A 200 0.01 8.90 22.88
CA GLY A 200 1.41 9.28 23.16
C GLY A 200 1.97 8.69 24.46
N ILE A 201 1.14 7.99 25.27
CA ILE A 201 1.68 7.20 26.39
C ILE A 201 2.43 6.00 25.80
N LYS A 202 3.74 5.96 26.03
CA LYS A 202 4.65 4.93 25.49
C LYS A 202 4.19 3.51 25.81
N ALA A 203 3.75 3.24 27.03
CA ALA A 203 3.27 1.93 27.45
C ALA A 203 2.01 1.44 26.69
N LEU A 204 1.32 2.32 25.98
CA LEU A 204 0.14 1.99 25.19
C LEU A 204 0.43 1.84 23.67
N THR A 205 1.69 2.03 23.27
CA THR A 205 2.10 1.77 21.88
C THR A 205 2.18 0.27 21.60
N PHE A 206 2.02 -0.11 20.36
CA PHE A 206 2.12 -1.51 19.92
C PHE A 206 3.48 -2.09 20.26
N GLU A 207 4.54 -1.31 20.05
CA GLU A 207 5.93 -1.69 20.28
C GLU A 207 6.20 -2.07 21.75
N GLU A 208 5.70 -1.28 22.68
CA GLU A 208 5.91 -1.53 24.11
C GLU A 208 5.04 -2.68 24.63
N GLN A 209 3.77 -2.74 24.20
CA GLN A 209 2.86 -3.80 24.61
C GLN A 209 3.37 -5.18 24.21
N PHE A 210 3.93 -5.31 23.00
CA PHE A 210 4.44 -6.58 22.47
C PHE A 210 5.96 -6.74 22.61
N GLN A 211 6.62 -5.82 23.32
CA GLN A 211 8.05 -5.92 23.64
C GLN A 211 8.91 -6.15 22.39
N THR A 212 8.59 -5.47 21.29
CA THR A 212 9.20 -5.76 19.98
C THR A 212 10.70 -5.59 19.96
N SER A 213 11.23 -4.63 20.73
CA SER A 213 12.67 -4.46 20.91
C SER A 213 13.35 -5.66 21.59
N ARG A 214 12.67 -6.35 22.54
CA ARG A 214 13.19 -7.55 23.20
C ARG A 214 13.34 -8.70 22.20
N PHE A 215 12.45 -8.77 21.23
CA PHE A 215 12.41 -9.85 20.25
C PHE A 215 13.10 -9.47 18.93
N ASP A 216 13.70 -8.30 18.80
CA ASP A 216 14.28 -7.77 17.55
C ASP A 216 13.30 -7.90 16.38
N ILE A 217 12.12 -7.27 16.54
CA ILE A 217 11.02 -7.30 15.57
C ILE A 217 10.90 -5.96 14.86
N ASP A 218 10.86 -5.99 13.52
CA ASP A 218 10.47 -4.83 12.72
C ASP A 218 8.96 -4.75 12.60
N ILE A 219 8.41 -3.55 12.77
CA ILE A 219 6.98 -3.29 12.58
C ILE A 219 6.75 -2.56 11.25
N VAL A 220 5.80 -3.06 10.48
CA VAL A 220 5.32 -2.44 9.26
C VAL A 220 3.87 -2.03 9.46
N ALA A 221 3.69 -0.80 9.92
CA ALA A 221 2.38 -0.20 10.22
C ALA A 221 1.82 0.58 9.01
N ASP A 222 0.74 1.35 9.27
CA ASP A 222 0.15 2.35 8.36
C ASP A 222 -0.25 1.81 6.99
N LYS A 223 -0.66 0.55 6.92
CA LYS A 223 -1.02 -0.13 5.65
C LYS A 223 0.11 -0.18 4.63
N ARG A 224 1.33 0.04 5.08
CA ARG A 224 2.52 0.02 4.25
C ARG A 224 2.70 -1.35 3.60
N LEU A 225 2.99 -1.37 2.30
CA LEU A 225 3.21 -2.59 1.54
C LEU A 225 4.52 -3.27 1.96
N CYS A 226 4.50 -4.59 2.18
CA CYS A 226 5.70 -5.41 2.22
C CYS A 226 6.02 -5.93 0.82
N LYS A 227 7.30 -5.95 0.44
CA LYS A 227 7.75 -6.43 -0.86
C LYS A 227 8.91 -7.40 -0.74
N MET A 228 8.84 -8.53 -1.45
CA MET A 228 9.89 -9.53 -1.53
C MET A 228 10.20 -9.82 -3.01
N GLY A 229 11.25 -9.24 -3.56
CA GLY A 229 11.47 -9.23 -5.01
C GLY A 229 10.29 -8.54 -5.72
N GLU A 230 9.62 -9.28 -6.59
CA GLU A 230 8.42 -8.80 -7.31
C GLU A 230 7.10 -9.14 -6.60
N LEU A 231 7.15 -9.91 -5.53
CA LEU A 231 5.97 -10.30 -4.77
C LEU A 231 5.58 -9.21 -3.77
N ASN A 232 4.33 -8.78 -3.84
CA ASN A 232 3.71 -7.87 -2.89
C ASN A 232 3.00 -8.66 -1.78
N LEU A 233 3.19 -8.26 -0.53
CA LEU A 233 2.53 -8.90 0.61
C LEU A 233 1.75 -7.84 1.40
N ILE A 234 0.47 -8.10 1.57
CA ILE A 234 -0.47 -7.26 2.30
C ILE A 234 -1.29 -8.10 3.26
N HIS A 235 -1.83 -7.50 4.30
CA HIS A 235 -2.80 -8.24 5.12
C HIS A 235 -4.10 -8.48 4.34
N GLY A 236 -4.63 -7.46 3.66
CA GLY A 236 -5.85 -7.54 2.85
C GLY A 236 -6.87 -6.45 3.18
N HIS A 237 -6.79 -5.84 4.36
CA HIS A 237 -7.64 -4.73 4.79
C HIS A 237 -7.22 -3.37 4.17
N GLU A 238 -6.05 -3.31 3.54
CA GLU A 238 -5.50 -2.09 2.94
C GLU A 238 -6.36 -1.56 1.79
N PHE A 239 -6.98 -2.46 1.04
CA PHE A 239 -7.95 -2.06 0.04
C PHE A 239 -9.27 -1.64 0.71
N MET A 240 -9.65 -0.41 0.50
CA MET A 240 -10.92 0.13 0.99
C MET A 240 -12.08 -0.67 0.38
N ARG A 241 -12.85 -1.37 1.22
CA ARG A 241 -13.95 -2.27 0.90
C ARG A 241 -13.52 -3.62 0.31
N THR A 242 -14.23 -4.64 0.72
CA THR A 242 -14.02 -6.05 0.44
C THR A 242 -13.67 -6.36 -1.02
N PHE A 243 -12.78 -7.32 -1.19
CA PHE A 243 -12.57 -7.94 -2.50
C PHE A 243 -13.88 -8.52 -3.03
N PHE A 244 -14.12 -8.35 -4.32
CA PHE A 244 -15.33 -8.79 -5.01
C PHE A 244 -15.53 -10.31 -5.07
N SER A 245 -14.71 -11.11 -4.41
CA SER A 245 -14.81 -12.56 -4.53
C SER A 245 -14.75 -13.26 -3.17
N PRO A 246 -15.88 -13.42 -2.48
CA PRO A 246 -15.93 -14.15 -1.21
C PRO A 246 -15.57 -15.63 -1.39
N VAL A 247 -15.69 -16.18 -2.62
CA VAL A 247 -15.37 -17.57 -2.92
C VAL A 247 -13.89 -17.78 -3.20
N ASN A 248 -13.22 -16.83 -3.84
CA ASN A 248 -11.79 -16.88 -4.14
C ASN A 248 -11.14 -15.53 -3.85
N PRO A 249 -10.65 -15.29 -2.62
CA PRO A 249 -9.99 -14.03 -2.26
C PRO A 249 -8.78 -13.71 -3.14
N ALA A 250 -8.01 -14.69 -3.58
CA ALA A 250 -6.86 -14.48 -4.45
C ALA A 250 -7.27 -13.86 -5.81
N ARG A 251 -8.42 -14.26 -6.36
CA ARG A 251 -8.97 -13.60 -7.54
C ARG A 251 -9.38 -12.15 -7.26
N GLY A 252 -9.97 -11.90 -6.10
CA GLY A 252 -10.29 -10.54 -5.67
C GLY A 252 -9.06 -9.66 -5.54
N LEU A 253 -7.98 -10.22 -4.98
CA LEU A 253 -6.68 -9.56 -4.88
C LEU A 253 -6.12 -9.20 -6.27
N TYR A 254 -6.11 -10.14 -7.21
CA TYR A 254 -5.70 -9.89 -8.60
C TYR A 254 -6.51 -8.77 -9.25
N LEU A 255 -7.84 -8.80 -9.13
CA LEU A 255 -8.71 -7.78 -9.74
C LEU A 255 -8.44 -6.37 -9.22
N ARG A 256 -7.92 -6.23 -8.00
CA ARG A 256 -7.57 -4.94 -7.37
C ARG A 256 -6.12 -4.55 -7.58
N GLY A 257 -5.19 -5.46 -7.28
CA GLY A 257 -3.75 -5.21 -7.29
C GLY A 257 -3.12 -5.25 -8.67
N LYS A 258 -3.61 -6.13 -9.56
CA LYS A 258 -3.08 -6.33 -10.92
C LYS A 258 -1.63 -6.80 -10.98
N GLU A 259 -1.07 -7.15 -9.86
CA GLU A 259 0.32 -7.59 -9.67
C GLU A 259 0.37 -8.89 -8.87
N MET A 260 1.53 -9.55 -8.89
CA MET A 260 1.78 -10.71 -8.03
C MET A 260 1.67 -10.32 -6.55
N ALA A 261 0.76 -10.96 -5.83
CA ALA A 261 0.50 -10.60 -4.45
C ALA A 261 0.02 -11.75 -3.58
N VAL A 262 0.28 -11.62 -2.28
CA VAL A 262 -0.25 -12.47 -1.21
C VAL A 262 -1.07 -11.63 -0.27
N CYS A 263 -2.24 -12.14 0.14
CA CYS A 263 -3.01 -11.58 1.23
C CYS A 263 -3.41 -12.64 2.26
N ALA A 264 -3.77 -12.16 3.44
CA ALA A 264 -4.43 -12.87 4.55
C ALA A 264 -5.86 -12.34 4.74
N HIS A 265 -6.32 -12.08 5.98
CA HIS A 265 -7.56 -11.40 6.33
C HIS A 265 -8.86 -12.16 6.01
N PHE A 266 -8.87 -12.94 4.96
CA PHE A 266 -10.07 -13.68 4.52
C PHE A 266 -10.16 -15.07 5.15
N HIS A 267 -9.14 -15.46 5.92
CA HIS A 267 -9.05 -16.76 6.60
C HIS A 267 -9.25 -17.96 5.67
N ARG A 268 -8.91 -17.78 4.39
CA ARG A 268 -9.18 -18.80 3.37
C ARG A 268 -8.04 -18.95 2.39
N THR A 269 -7.53 -20.16 2.27
CA THR A 269 -6.53 -20.52 1.28
C THR A 269 -7.13 -20.51 -0.11
N SER A 270 -6.57 -19.72 -1.02
CA SER A 270 -6.92 -19.74 -2.44
C SER A 270 -5.76 -19.30 -3.31
N GLU A 271 -5.85 -19.59 -4.60
CA GLU A 271 -4.90 -19.19 -5.63
C GLU A 271 -5.66 -18.75 -6.87
N HIS A 272 -5.09 -17.80 -7.60
CA HIS A 272 -5.63 -17.33 -8.86
C HIS A 272 -4.49 -16.91 -9.77
N ALA A 273 -4.46 -17.48 -10.99
CA ALA A 273 -3.48 -17.15 -12.01
C ALA A 273 -4.19 -16.61 -13.25
N GLU A 274 -3.64 -15.53 -13.80
CA GLU A 274 -4.10 -14.93 -15.05
C GLU A 274 -2.91 -14.74 -16.00
N LYS A 275 -3.19 -14.90 -17.29
CA LYS A 275 -2.23 -14.66 -18.35
C LYS A 275 -2.68 -13.44 -19.15
N SER A 276 -1.79 -12.49 -19.33
CA SER A 276 -2.04 -11.31 -20.15
C SER A 276 -1.97 -11.62 -21.64
N MET A 277 -2.38 -10.68 -22.48
CA MET A 277 -2.26 -10.80 -23.95
C MET A 277 -0.79 -10.81 -24.43
N THR A 278 0.13 -10.40 -23.58
CA THR A 278 1.58 -10.39 -23.82
C THR A 278 2.30 -11.57 -23.18
N ASP A 279 1.56 -12.63 -22.84
CA ASP A 279 2.06 -13.87 -22.24
C ASP A 279 2.64 -13.72 -20.80
N GLU A 280 2.47 -12.59 -20.15
CA GLU A 280 2.84 -12.42 -18.75
C GLU A 280 1.85 -13.15 -17.85
N VAL A 281 2.36 -13.94 -16.91
CA VAL A 281 1.55 -14.65 -15.91
C VAL A 281 1.63 -13.94 -14.58
N THR A 282 0.47 -13.51 -14.08
CA THR A 282 0.32 -12.94 -12.74
C THR A 282 -0.39 -13.94 -11.86
N VAL A 283 0.16 -14.23 -10.69
CA VAL A 283 -0.44 -15.13 -9.71
C VAL A 283 -0.66 -14.40 -8.41
N CYS A 284 -1.84 -14.58 -7.82
CA CYS A 284 -2.19 -14.09 -6.50
C CYS A 284 -2.57 -15.23 -5.58
N TRP A 285 -2.28 -15.05 -4.29
CA TRP A 285 -2.58 -16.03 -3.25
C TRP A 285 -3.30 -15.38 -2.07
N SER A 286 -4.21 -16.13 -1.48
CA SER A 286 -4.73 -15.87 -0.14
C SER A 286 -4.34 -17.03 0.76
N ILE A 287 -3.80 -16.73 1.92
CA ILE A 287 -3.44 -17.75 2.92
C ILE A 287 -4.59 -18.03 3.88
N GLY A 288 -4.58 -19.18 4.52
CA GLY A 288 -5.52 -19.51 5.58
C GLY A 288 -5.16 -18.78 6.88
N CYS A 289 -5.98 -18.97 7.91
CA CYS A 289 -5.76 -18.41 9.25
C CYS A 289 -5.09 -19.44 10.21
N LEU A 290 -4.72 -18.95 11.39
CA LEU A 290 -4.24 -19.75 12.50
C LEU A 290 -5.09 -19.57 13.76
N CYS A 291 -6.26 -18.94 13.63
CA CYS A 291 -7.24 -18.76 14.68
C CYS A 291 -8.28 -19.89 14.73
N ASP A 292 -9.13 -19.85 15.76
CA ASP A 292 -10.30 -20.73 15.86
C ASP A 292 -11.21 -20.56 14.61
N LEU A 293 -11.59 -21.67 13.99
CA LEU A 293 -12.45 -21.69 12.80
C LEU A 293 -13.94 -21.49 13.12
N ARG A 294 -14.33 -21.44 14.40
CA ARG A 294 -15.73 -21.28 14.82
C ARG A 294 -15.93 -20.13 15.78
N PRO A 295 -15.60 -18.88 15.35
CA PRO A 295 -15.82 -17.74 16.21
C PRO A 295 -17.32 -17.54 16.47
N GLU A 296 -17.64 -16.95 17.63
CA GLU A 296 -19.01 -16.73 18.07
C GLU A 296 -19.87 -15.98 17.04
N TYR A 297 -19.29 -14.99 16.36
CA TYR A 297 -19.98 -14.14 15.37
C TYR A 297 -20.15 -14.78 13.98
N ALA A 298 -19.42 -15.85 13.68
CA ALA A 298 -19.47 -16.53 12.37
C ALA A 298 -19.20 -18.04 12.50
N PRO A 299 -20.05 -18.82 13.23
CA PRO A 299 -19.80 -20.24 13.47
C PRO A 299 -19.87 -21.10 12.18
N TYR A 300 -20.59 -20.62 11.16
CA TYR A 300 -20.68 -21.23 9.84
C TYR A 300 -19.99 -20.33 8.83
N ASN A 301 -18.76 -20.68 8.47
CA ASN A 301 -17.93 -19.93 7.55
C ASN A 301 -17.19 -20.86 6.59
N SER A 302 -16.36 -20.31 5.72
CA SER A 302 -15.53 -21.07 4.77
C SER A 302 -14.04 -20.94 5.09
N TRP A 303 -13.70 -20.69 6.35
CA TRP A 303 -12.33 -20.55 6.82
C TRP A 303 -11.59 -21.88 6.83
N ASN A 304 -10.28 -21.82 6.67
CA ASN A 304 -9.42 -22.98 6.84
C ASN A 304 -8.07 -22.57 7.44
N HIS A 305 -7.46 -23.47 8.18
CA HIS A 305 -6.11 -23.26 8.67
C HIS A 305 -5.10 -23.31 7.52
N GLY A 306 -4.11 -22.42 7.59
CA GLY A 306 -3.03 -22.40 6.61
C GLY A 306 -2.00 -21.32 6.89
N PHE A 307 -0.87 -21.44 6.21
CA PHE A 307 0.26 -20.53 6.25
C PHE A 307 1.01 -20.60 4.92
N ALA A 308 2.05 -19.78 4.74
CA ALA A 308 2.85 -19.91 3.53
C ALA A 308 4.35 -19.95 3.83
N ILE A 309 5.12 -20.52 2.89
CA ILE A 309 6.56 -20.36 2.83
C ILE A 309 6.92 -19.77 1.47
N ILE A 310 7.78 -18.76 1.49
CA ILE A 310 8.28 -18.11 0.31
C ILE A 310 9.78 -18.27 0.25
N TYR A 311 10.27 -18.77 -0.88
CA TYR A 311 11.70 -18.86 -1.20
C TYR A 311 12.03 -17.81 -2.24
N GLN A 312 13.05 -16.99 -1.99
CA GLN A 312 13.52 -15.97 -2.92
C GLN A 312 14.88 -16.35 -3.52
N GLN A 313 14.99 -16.20 -4.84
CA GLN A 313 16.26 -16.33 -5.57
C GLN A 313 16.42 -15.14 -6.52
N GLY A 314 17.17 -14.16 -6.12
CA GLY A 314 17.29 -12.89 -6.85
C GLY A 314 15.94 -12.16 -6.89
N LYS A 315 15.44 -11.85 -8.08
CA LYS A 315 14.10 -11.25 -8.26
C LYS A 315 12.99 -12.28 -8.27
N GLN A 316 13.31 -13.54 -8.56
CA GLN A 316 12.32 -14.63 -8.61
C GLN A 316 11.97 -15.10 -7.21
N PHE A 317 10.77 -15.63 -7.08
CA PHE A 317 10.31 -16.26 -5.84
C PHE A 317 9.52 -17.53 -6.16
N PHE A 318 9.46 -18.40 -5.16
CA PHE A 318 8.66 -19.62 -5.20
C PHE A 318 7.82 -19.69 -3.93
N MET A 319 6.50 -19.71 -4.05
CA MET A 319 5.58 -19.73 -2.93
C MET A 319 4.94 -21.09 -2.75
N LYS A 320 4.89 -21.57 -1.50
CA LYS A 320 4.11 -22.72 -1.08
C LYS A 320 3.00 -22.25 -0.16
N ASN A 321 1.78 -22.24 -0.68
CA ASN A 321 0.57 -21.92 0.07
C ASN A 321 0.06 -23.21 0.74
N LYS A 322 0.29 -23.35 2.04
CA LYS A 322 0.04 -24.57 2.81
C LYS A 322 -1.30 -24.53 3.52
N LYS A 323 -2.00 -25.66 3.51
CA LYS A 323 -3.19 -25.90 4.35
C LYS A 323 -2.83 -26.77 5.53
N ILE A 324 -3.56 -26.59 6.62
CA ILE A 324 -3.49 -27.48 7.78
C ILE A 324 -4.87 -28.11 7.97
N ILE A 325 -4.90 -29.43 8.03
CA ILE A 325 -6.14 -30.21 8.25
C ILE A 325 -5.81 -31.19 9.36
N ASP A 326 -6.59 -31.15 10.46
CA ASP A 326 -6.40 -32.02 11.64
C ASP A 326 -4.96 -32.00 12.20
N GLY A 327 -4.31 -30.83 12.13
CA GLY A 327 -2.93 -30.64 12.60
C GLY A 327 -1.83 -31.10 11.65
N GLU A 328 -2.18 -31.65 10.49
CA GLU A 328 -1.23 -32.08 9.46
C GLU A 328 -1.12 -31.03 8.33
N VAL A 329 0.10 -30.87 7.79
CA VAL A 329 0.41 -29.86 6.75
C VAL A 329 0.38 -30.49 5.36
N TYR A 330 -0.43 -29.91 4.48
CA TYR A 330 -0.62 -30.33 3.08
C TYR A 330 -0.07 -29.31 2.08
#